data_5a60b88dc053699bcd138e690538b8c4
#
_entry.id   5a60b88dc053699bcd138e690538b8c4
#
_cell.length_a   1.000
_cell.length_b   1.000
_cell.length_c   1.000
_cell.angle_alpha   90.00
_cell.angle_beta   90.00
_cell.angle_gamma   90.00
#
_symmetry.space_group_name_H-M   'P 1'
#
loop_
_entity.id
_entity.type
_entity.pdbx_description
1 polymer ?
#
loop_
_entity_poly.entity_id
_entity_poly.type
_entity_poly.pdbx_seq_one_letter_code
_entity_poly.pdbx_strand_id
1 'polypeptide(L)'
;MAYAVREGDPTSTGGVVVSASATHQVQERRLARMGDPVWCPACEQVGYIAQGNPTFIDEYVAVATQGHYVKCGCKRGTHTLIATQQSLAADMDATIEIPKDMAKAAKLRAEKMTAVRKAGGPSWDRL
;
A
#
# COMPACT_ATOMS: atom_id res chain seq x y z
N MET A 1 -15.34 -0.98 10.32
CA MET A 1 -14.33 -2.03 10.59
C MET A 1 -13.07 -1.84 9.76
N ALA A 2 -11.92 -2.24 10.29
CA ALA A 2 -10.63 -2.10 9.62
C ALA A 2 -10.38 -3.29 8.68
N TYR A 3 -11.00 -3.28 7.52
CA TYR A 3 -10.81 -4.35 6.53
C TYR A 3 -9.41 -4.29 5.94
N ALA A 4 -8.78 -5.46 5.78
CA ALA A 4 -7.44 -5.56 5.24
C ALA A 4 -7.40 -5.23 3.74
N VAL A 5 -6.38 -4.47 3.35
CA VAL A 5 -6.14 -4.08 1.96
C VAL A 5 -5.30 -5.17 1.28
N ARG A 6 -5.53 -5.41 -0.01
CA ARG A 6 -4.87 -6.45 -0.77
C ARG A 6 -4.16 -5.88 -1.99
N GLU A 7 -3.27 -6.68 -2.57
CA GLU A 7 -2.68 -6.40 -3.88
C GLU A 7 -3.78 -6.12 -4.89
N GLY A 8 -3.62 -5.09 -5.70
CA GLY A 8 -4.60 -4.68 -6.69
C GLY A 8 -5.72 -3.79 -6.16
N ASP A 9 -5.80 -3.55 -4.84
CA ASP A 9 -6.82 -2.68 -4.27
C ASP A 9 -6.54 -1.21 -4.65
N PRO A 10 -7.60 -0.41 -4.86
CA PRO A 10 -7.44 0.97 -5.30
C PRO A 10 -7.15 1.94 -4.16
N THR A 11 -6.72 3.13 -4.54
CA THR A 11 -6.71 4.29 -3.65
C THR A 11 -7.91 5.20 -3.94
N SER A 12 -8.17 6.13 -3.04
CA SER A 12 -9.26 7.12 -3.18
C SER A 12 -9.13 8.02 -4.41
N THR A 13 -7.98 8.03 -5.05
CA THR A 13 -7.65 8.94 -6.16
C THR A 13 -7.27 8.20 -7.45
N GLY A 14 -7.67 6.95 -7.57
CA GLY A 14 -7.44 6.18 -8.79
C GLY A 14 -6.10 5.45 -8.88
N GLY A 15 -5.36 5.40 -7.78
CA GLY A 15 -4.14 4.60 -7.70
C GLY A 15 -4.43 3.12 -7.43
N VAL A 16 -3.38 2.32 -7.34
CA VAL A 16 -3.49 0.87 -7.15
C VAL A 16 -2.30 0.33 -6.37
N VAL A 17 -2.56 -0.63 -5.47
CA VAL A 17 -1.50 -1.38 -4.79
C VAL A 17 -0.85 -2.31 -5.81
N VAL A 18 0.40 -2.01 -6.16
CA VAL A 18 1.12 -2.68 -7.25
C VAL A 18 1.54 -4.09 -6.87
N SER A 19 2.02 -4.25 -5.64
CA SER A 19 2.54 -5.52 -5.14
C SER A 19 2.32 -5.60 -3.64
N ALA A 20 2.00 -6.77 -3.13
CA ALA A 20 1.80 -6.98 -1.71
C ALA A 20 2.75 -8.04 -1.19
N SER A 21 3.22 -7.88 0.05
CA SER A 21 4.32 -8.66 0.61
C SER A 21 3.94 -9.57 1.78
N ALA A 22 2.67 -9.56 2.20
CA ALA A 22 2.24 -10.40 3.31
C ALA A 22 2.27 -11.89 2.97
N THR A 23 2.36 -12.74 4.00
CA THR A 23 2.22 -14.18 3.83
C THR A 23 0.75 -14.58 3.72
N HIS A 24 -0.13 -13.81 4.34
CA HIS A 24 -1.58 -14.04 4.29
C HIS A 24 -2.17 -13.65 2.93
N GLN A 25 -3.14 -14.45 2.50
CA GLN A 25 -3.91 -14.17 1.29
C GLN A 25 -5.40 -14.24 1.60
N VAL A 26 -6.18 -13.42 0.90
CA VAL A 26 -7.64 -13.47 0.92
C VAL A 26 -8.13 -13.50 -0.52
N GLN A 27 -8.88 -14.55 -0.87
CA GLN A 27 -9.38 -14.74 -2.24
C GLN A 27 -8.24 -14.64 -3.27
N GLU A 28 -7.14 -15.35 -2.99
CA GLU A 28 -5.96 -15.50 -3.86
C GLU A 28 -5.12 -14.22 -4.05
N ARG A 29 -5.38 -13.17 -3.27
CA ARG A 29 -4.55 -11.96 -3.30
C ARG A 29 -3.90 -11.73 -1.95
N ARG A 30 -2.61 -11.41 -1.96
CA ARG A 30 -1.83 -11.14 -0.75
C ARG A 30 -2.29 -9.85 -0.09
N LEU A 31 -2.27 -9.84 1.23
CA LEU A 31 -2.53 -8.63 2.00
C LEU A 31 -1.36 -7.65 1.83
N ALA A 32 -1.70 -6.37 1.78
CA ALA A 32 -0.71 -5.30 1.70
C ALA A 32 -0.23 -4.93 3.11
N ARG A 33 1.04 -4.60 3.23
CA ARG A 33 1.67 -4.19 4.50
C ARG A 33 2.32 -2.83 4.36
N MET A 34 2.67 -2.21 5.49
CA MET A 34 3.45 -0.97 5.47
C MET A 34 4.68 -1.13 4.58
N GLY A 35 4.91 -0.13 3.73
CA GLY A 35 6.05 -0.12 2.82
C GLY A 35 5.78 -0.72 1.44
N ASP A 36 4.65 -1.38 1.24
CA ASP A 36 4.34 -1.97 -0.07
C ASP A 36 4.08 -0.88 -1.12
N PRO A 37 4.48 -1.13 -2.39
CA PRO A 37 4.41 -0.10 -3.42
C PRO A 37 3.00 0.15 -3.92
N VAL A 38 2.69 1.43 -4.15
CA VAL A 38 1.40 1.89 -4.65
C VAL A 38 1.61 2.87 -5.79
N TRP A 39 0.95 2.63 -6.91
CA TRP A 39 0.99 3.56 -8.05
C TRP A 39 0.10 4.78 -7.77
N CYS A 40 0.65 5.97 -7.99
CA CYS A 40 -0.08 7.23 -7.88
C CYS A 40 -0.16 7.90 -9.26
N PRO A 41 -1.34 7.93 -9.90
CA PRO A 41 -1.48 8.57 -11.20
C PRO A 41 -1.39 10.10 -11.14
N ALA A 42 -1.70 10.71 -10.00
CA ALA A 42 -1.68 12.16 -9.85
C ALA A 42 -0.26 12.75 -9.98
N CYS A 43 0.75 12.07 -9.42
CA CYS A 43 2.14 12.50 -9.55
C CYS A 43 2.96 11.58 -10.46
N GLU A 44 2.32 10.59 -11.08
CA GLU A 44 2.94 9.62 -11.98
C GLU A 44 4.17 8.95 -11.39
N GLN A 45 4.07 8.56 -10.13
CA GLN A 45 5.14 7.90 -9.37
C GLN A 45 4.60 6.71 -8.61
N VAL A 46 5.48 5.76 -8.32
CA VAL A 46 5.22 4.74 -7.33
C VAL A 46 5.56 5.34 -5.97
N GLY A 47 4.62 5.27 -5.05
CA GLY A 47 4.83 5.58 -3.65
C GLY A 47 4.80 4.32 -2.82
N TYR A 48 4.57 4.46 -1.51
CA TYR A 48 4.51 3.32 -0.61
C TYR A 48 3.45 3.55 0.47
N ILE A 49 2.97 2.44 1.04
CA ILE A 49 2.01 2.49 2.14
C ILE A 49 2.73 3.00 3.38
N ALA A 50 2.25 4.13 3.91
CA ALA A 50 2.92 4.84 5.00
C ALA A 50 2.38 4.49 6.39
N GLN A 51 1.30 3.73 6.47
CA GLN A 51 0.64 3.38 7.72
C GLN A 51 0.22 1.92 7.73
N GLY A 52 0.06 1.38 8.93
CA GLY A 52 -0.44 0.03 9.10
C GLY A 52 -1.25 -0.11 10.38
N ASN A 53 -1.90 -1.24 10.55
CA ASN A 53 -2.72 -1.52 11.72
C ASN A 53 -1.93 -2.39 12.72
N PRO A 54 -1.63 -1.88 13.92
CA PRO A 54 -0.82 -2.62 14.89
C PRO A 54 -1.53 -3.84 15.48
N THR A 55 -2.84 -3.99 15.27
CA THR A 55 -3.57 -5.17 15.72
C THR A 55 -3.58 -6.30 14.70
N PHE A 56 -2.93 -6.10 13.55
CA PHE A 56 -2.78 -7.13 12.52
C PHE A 56 -1.34 -7.11 11.99
N ILE A 57 -0.50 -7.98 12.55
CA ILE A 57 0.92 -8.07 12.17
C ILE A 57 1.12 -9.34 11.36
N ASP A 58 1.79 -9.21 10.21
CA ASP A 58 2.17 -10.33 9.35
C ASP A 58 3.68 -10.29 9.17
N GLU A 59 4.38 -11.31 9.65
CA GLU A 59 5.84 -11.38 9.57
C GLU A 59 6.51 -10.10 10.05
N TYR A 60 6.14 -9.64 11.24
CA TYR A 60 6.69 -8.46 11.94
C TYR A 60 6.31 -7.11 11.33
N VAL A 61 5.49 -7.07 10.30
CA VAL A 61 5.08 -5.83 9.64
C VAL A 61 3.57 -5.67 9.70
N ALA A 62 3.11 -4.48 10.06
CA ALA A 62 1.68 -4.21 10.18
C ALA A 62 0.99 -4.25 8.81
N VAL A 63 -0.13 -4.93 8.76
CA VAL A 63 -0.99 -5.00 7.56
C VAL A 63 -1.71 -3.66 7.40
N ALA A 64 -1.81 -3.20 6.16
CA ALA A 64 -2.56 -1.99 5.84
C ALA A 64 -4.06 -2.29 5.83
N THR A 65 -4.85 -1.37 6.39
CA THR A 65 -6.29 -1.50 6.42
C THR A 65 -6.94 -0.27 5.81
N GLN A 66 -8.25 -0.32 5.63
CA GLN A 66 -9.05 0.73 5.02
C GLN A 66 -8.70 2.11 5.56
N GLY A 67 -8.41 3.06 4.68
CA GLY A 67 -8.16 4.45 5.04
C GLY A 67 -6.72 4.82 5.35
N HIS A 68 -5.79 3.89 5.37
CA HIS A 68 -4.38 4.19 5.62
C HIS A 68 -3.78 4.98 4.45
N TYR A 69 -2.78 5.84 4.77
CA TYR A 69 -2.19 6.74 3.80
C TYR A 69 -1.12 6.09 2.94
N VAL A 70 -1.05 6.59 1.71
CA VAL A 70 0.06 6.33 0.78
C VAL A 70 0.94 7.57 0.74
N LYS A 71 2.25 7.38 0.78
CA LYS A 71 3.21 8.45 0.58
C LYS A 71 3.80 8.37 -0.81
N CYS A 72 3.64 9.45 -1.56
CA CYS A 72 4.19 9.61 -2.92
C CYS A 72 4.66 11.06 -3.07
N GLY A 73 4.70 11.62 -4.27
CA GLY A 73 5.05 13.02 -4.49
C GLY A 73 3.96 14.02 -4.10
N CYS A 74 2.76 13.54 -3.79
CA CYS A 74 1.63 14.40 -3.42
C CYS A 74 1.64 14.74 -1.93
N LYS A 75 0.81 15.71 -1.55
CA LYS A 75 0.65 16.10 -0.16
C LYS A 75 0.17 14.93 0.68
N ARG A 76 0.73 14.80 1.90
CA ARG A 76 0.33 13.75 2.85
C ARG A 76 -1.18 13.73 3.07
N GLY A 77 -1.76 12.54 3.09
CA GLY A 77 -3.18 12.35 3.33
C GLY A 77 -4.07 12.52 2.12
N THR A 78 -3.50 12.86 0.95
CA THR A 78 -4.25 12.99 -0.30
C THR A 78 -4.79 11.65 -0.80
N HIS A 79 -4.00 10.58 -0.62
CA HIS A 79 -4.33 9.25 -1.13
C HIS A 79 -4.51 8.28 0.01
N THR A 80 -5.66 7.64 0.07
CA THR A 80 -5.96 6.62 1.08
C THR A 80 -6.34 5.30 0.42
N LEU A 81 -6.00 4.21 1.10
CA LEU A 81 -6.28 2.86 0.60
C LEU A 81 -7.74 2.50 0.79
N ILE A 82 -8.28 1.79 -0.18
CA ILE A 82 -9.66 1.29 -0.15
C ILE A 82 -9.63 -0.23 -0.17
N ALA A 83 -10.13 -0.86 0.88
CA ALA A 83 -10.24 -2.31 0.93
C ALA A 83 -11.43 -2.76 0.08
N THR A 84 -11.23 -3.79 -0.74
CA THR A 84 -12.29 -4.30 -1.64
C THR A 84 -12.80 -5.68 -1.21
N GLN A 85 -12.52 -6.10 0.02
CA GLN A 85 -13.01 -7.33 0.60
C GLN A 85 -13.54 -7.09 2.03
N GLN A 86 -14.43 -7.92 2.49
CA GLN A 86 -15.03 -7.82 3.82
C GLN A 86 -14.95 -9.14 4.59
N SER A 87 -14.09 -10.05 4.14
CA SER A 87 -13.90 -11.36 4.78
C SER A 87 -12.92 -11.31 5.95
N LEU A 88 -11.99 -10.38 5.92
CA LEU A 88 -10.91 -10.29 6.90
C LEU A 88 -10.67 -8.84 7.33
N ALA A 89 -10.77 -8.61 8.62
CA ALA A 89 -10.53 -7.30 9.23
C ALA A 89 -9.56 -7.44 10.39
N ALA A 90 -8.86 -6.36 10.73
CA ALA A 90 -8.07 -6.28 11.94
C ALA A 90 -9.00 -6.24 13.15
N ASP A 91 -8.47 -6.59 14.33
CA ASP A 91 -9.25 -6.61 15.57
C ASP A 91 -9.80 -5.24 15.95
N MET A 92 -9.04 -4.19 15.65
CA MET A 92 -9.39 -2.81 16.00
C MET A 92 -9.07 -1.86 14.87
N ASP A 93 -9.76 -0.75 14.81
CA ASP A 93 -9.38 0.39 13.98
C ASP A 93 -8.23 1.10 14.69
N ALA A 94 -7.03 0.89 14.21
CA ALA A 94 -5.83 1.45 14.81
C ALA A 94 -4.79 1.73 13.73
N THR A 95 -3.91 2.68 14.00
CA THR A 95 -2.93 3.14 13.01
C THR A 95 -1.59 3.38 13.66
N ILE A 96 -0.53 2.88 13.02
CA ILE A 96 0.84 3.27 13.32
C ILE A 96 1.48 3.80 12.05
N GLU A 97 2.43 4.72 12.22
CA GLU A 97 3.21 5.23 11.09
C GLU A 97 4.36 4.27 10.79
N ILE A 98 4.74 4.21 9.52
CA ILE A 98 5.88 3.40 9.11
C ILE A 98 7.16 3.89 9.78
N PRO A 99 7.97 3.00 10.37
CA PRO A 99 9.26 3.40 10.94
C PRO A 99 10.20 3.99 9.90
N LYS A 100 11.07 4.91 10.32
CA LYS A 100 11.97 5.64 9.41
C LYS A 100 12.85 4.72 8.56
N ASP A 101 13.41 3.67 9.15
CA ASP A 101 14.28 2.73 8.43
C ASP A 101 13.52 2.02 7.32
N MET A 102 12.32 1.57 7.64
CA MET A 102 11.44 0.88 6.69
C MET A 102 10.96 1.85 5.60
N ALA A 103 10.65 3.08 5.99
CA ALA A 103 10.24 4.12 5.03
C ALA A 103 11.35 4.43 4.03
N LYS A 104 12.60 4.48 4.48
CA LYS A 104 13.75 4.73 3.61
C LYS A 104 13.90 3.62 2.57
N ALA A 105 13.81 2.37 2.98
CA ALA A 105 13.89 1.22 2.07
C ALA A 105 12.71 1.20 1.09
N ALA A 106 11.51 1.50 1.58
CA ALA A 106 10.31 1.55 0.75
C ALA A 106 10.40 2.66 -0.31
N LYS A 107 10.91 3.82 0.08
CA LYS A 107 11.11 4.94 -0.84
C LYS A 107 12.10 4.59 -1.95
N LEU A 108 13.22 3.97 -1.61
CA LEU A 108 14.23 3.56 -2.61
C LEU A 108 13.63 2.56 -3.61
N ARG A 109 12.88 1.57 -3.12
CA ARG A 109 12.22 0.60 -3.99
C ARG A 109 11.20 1.28 -4.90
N ALA A 110 10.40 2.19 -4.35
CA ALA A 110 9.40 2.92 -5.12
C ALA A 110 10.05 3.79 -6.22
N GLU A 111 11.16 4.44 -5.92
CA GLU A 111 11.91 5.24 -6.89
C GLU A 111 12.44 4.37 -8.04
N LYS A 112 12.96 3.19 -7.73
CA LYS A 112 13.41 2.24 -8.74
C LYS A 112 12.26 1.77 -9.63
N MET A 113 11.12 1.47 -9.05
CA MET A 113 9.93 1.06 -9.81
C MET A 113 9.43 2.18 -10.72
N THR A 114 9.46 3.41 -10.24
CA THR A 114 9.10 4.58 -11.04
C THR A 114 10.05 4.73 -12.24
N ALA A 115 11.34 4.56 -12.03
CA ALA A 115 12.34 4.63 -13.10
C ALA A 115 12.12 3.55 -14.16
N VAL A 116 11.83 2.32 -13.75
CA VAL A 116 11.53 1.21 -14.66
C VAL A 116 10.31 1.53 -15.52
N ARG A 117 9.25 2.08 -14.93
CA ARG A 117 8.05 2.45 -15.67
C ARG A 117 8.34 3.55 -16.70
N LYS A 118 9.10 4.57 -16.32
CA LYS A 118 9.48 5.67 -17.23
C LYS A 118 10.34 5.19 -18.39
N ALA A 119 11.10 4.13 -18.19
CA ALA A 119 11.93 3.51 -19.22
C ALA A 119 11.15 2.54 -20.13
N GLY A 120 9.83 2.55 -20.07
CA GLY A 120 8.98 1.69 -20.90
C GLY A 120 8.55 0.40 -20.22
N GLY A 121 8.68 0.31 -18.90
CA GLY A 121 8.20 -0.82 -18.13
C GLY A 121 6.68 -0.90 -18.03
N PRO A 122 6.15 -1.83 -17.23
CA PRO A 122 4.71 -2.07 -17.15
C PRO A 122 3.92 -0.86 -16.68
N SER A 123 2.68 -0.75 -17.13
CA SER A 123 1.74 0.27 -16.68
C SER A 123 0.83 -0.33 -15.63
N TRP A 124 0.77 0.28 -14.45
CA TRP A 124 -0.04 -0.21 -13.33
C TRP A 124 -1.45 0.39 -13.29
N ASP A 125 -1.70 1.42 -14.06
CA ASP A 125 -3.01 2.07 -14.12
C ASP A 125 -4.08 1.23 -14.85
N ARG A 126 -3.71 0.02 -15.29
CA ARG A 126 -4.60 -0.93 -15.97
C ARG A 126 -4.66 -2.30 -15.30
N LEU A 127 -4.33 -2.37 -14.04
CA LEU A 127 -4.40 -3.63 -13.31
C LEU A 127 -5.82 -4.09 -13.03
#